data_7b46f556a66f525e73e3f01a81a885b1
#
_entry.id   7b46f556a66f525e73e3f01a81a885b1
#
_cell.length_a   1.000
_cell.length_b   1.000
_cell.length_c   1.000
_cell.angle_alpha   90.00
_cell.angle_beta   90.00
_cell.angle_gamma   90.00
#
_symmetry.space_group_name_H-M   'P 1'
#
loop_
_entity.id
_entity.type
_entity.pdbx_description
1 polymer ?
#
loop_
_entity_poly.entity_id
_entity_poly.type
_entity_poly.pdbx_seq_one_letter_code
_entity_poly.pdbx_strand_id
1 'polypeptide(L)'
;ALRYPQALACLGAALKAELLRRLGAAGLGHEFVDLGGDGSDPTDDYPDFARRLGHAIRDGVVERGILICGSGVGASVAANKVRGVRAAVCHDTYSARQGVEHDDLNVLTLGARVIGPEPACECALAFLAATFSGEERHLRRLNKVLAIEAEER
;
A
#
# COMPACT_ATOMS: atom_id res chain seq x y z
N ALA A 1 8.36 3.08 -14.57
CA ALA A 1 7.66 4.23 -13.97
C ALA A 1 6.18 3.90 -13.85
N LEU A 2 5.57 4.24 -12.71
CA LEU A 2 4.14 4.06 -12.49
C LEU A 2 3.37 5.03 -13.38
N ARG A 3 2.31 4.55 -14.04
CA ARG A 3 1.56 5.33 -15.05
C ARG A 3 0.33 6.03 -14.48
N TYR A 4 -0.14 5.58 -13.31
CA TYR A 4 -1.37 6.05 -12.67
C TYR A 4 -1.08 6.68 -11.33
N PRO A 5 -2.01 7.48 -10.78
CA PRO A 5 -1.90 8.04 -9.45
C PRO A 5 -1.66 6.96 -8.38
N GLN A 6 -1.02 7.37 -7.31
CA GLN A 6 -0.82 6.55 -6.11
C GLN A 6 -1.75 7.05 -5.01
N ALA A 7 -2.25 6.18 -4.15
CA ALA A 7 -3.19 6.58 -3.12
C ALA A 7 -2.63 6.40 -1.70
N LEU A 8 -3.01 7.30 -0.81
CA LEU A 8 -2.82 7.14 0.62
C LEU A 8 -4.17 7.20 1.34
N ALA A 9 -4.37 6.29 2.30
CA ALA A 9 -5.53 6.31 3.18
C ALA A 9 -5.11 5.95 4.61
N CYS A 10 -5.82 6.44 5.63
CA CYS A 10 -5.25 6.43 6.95
C CYS A 10 -6.23 6.53 8.12
N LEU A 11 -5.87 5.84 9.22
CA LEU A 11 -6.24 6.19 10.59
C LEU A 11 -5.10 6.88 11.37
N GLY A 12 -3.89 7.02 10.79
CA GLY A 12 -2.74 7.71 11.37
C GLY A 12 -2.48 9.06 10.67
N ALA A 13 -3.39 10.03 10.84
CA ALA A 13 -3.42 11.28 10.08
C ALA A 13 -2.08 12.04 10.06
N ALA A 14 -1.38 12.10 11.19
CA ALA A 14 -0.10 12.80 11.28
C ALA A 14 0.99 12.14 10.40
N LEU A 15 1.12 10.82 10.44
CA LEU A 15 2.09 10.11 9.60
C LEU A 15 1.72 10.20 8.12
N LYS A 16 0.44 10.12 7.77
CA LYS A 16 -0.03 10.30 6.40
C LYS A 16 0.34 11.68 5.85
N ALA A 17 0.03 12.74 6.60
CA ALA A 17 0.35 14.10 6.20
C ALA A 17 1.86 14.29 5.97
N GLU A 18 2.67 13.75 6.86
CA GLU A 18 4.14 13.81 6.75
C GLU A 18 4.65 13.02 5.53
N LEU A 19 4.09 11.82 5.27
CA LEU A 19 4.45 11.05 4.08
C LEU A 19 4.04 11.78 2.78
N LEU A 20 2.83 12.33 2.70
CA LEU A 20 2.39 13.10 1.55
C LEU A 20 3.33 14.28 1.26
N ARG A 21 3.72 15.01 2.30
CA ARG A 21 4.67 16.12 2.19
C ARG A 21 6.03 15.66 1.68
N ARG A 22 6.59 14.58 2.25
CA ARG A 22 7.93 14.08 1.90
C ARG A 22 7.96 13.43 0.51
N LEU A 23 6.98 12.60 0.20
CA LEU A 23 6.89 11.93 -1.10
C LEU A 23 6.64 12.94 -2.23
N GLY A 24 5.83 13.98 -1.97
CA GLY A 24 5.64 15.08 -2.91
C GLY A 24 6.92 15.87 -3.17
N ALA A 25 7.73 16.10 -2.11
CA ALA A 25 9.02 16.81 -2.22
C ALA A 25 10.13 15.95 -2.86
N ALA A 26 10.01 14.63 -2.86
CA ALA A 26 11.02 13.73 -3.40
C ALA A 26 11.16 13.76 -4.93
N GLY A 27 10.26 14.44 -5.63
CA GLY A 27 10.35 14.63 -7.08
C GLY A 27 10.21 13.35 -7.90
N LEU A 28 9.49 12.36 -7.40
CA LEU A 28 9.30 11.06 -8.05
C LEU A 28 8.45 11.11 -9.32
N GLY A 29 7.83 12.25 -9.62
CA GLY A 29 6.90 12.39 -10.74
C GLY A 29 5.58 11.62 -10.56
N HIS A 30 5.26 11.20 -9.32
CA HIS A 30 4.00 10.54 -8.99
C HIS A 30 2.95 11.55 -8.55
N GLU A 31 1.73 11.35 -8.99
CA GLU A 31 0.55 12.00 -8.42
C GLU A 31 0.05 11.18 -7.23
N PHE A 32 -0.27 11.84 -6.12
CA PHE A 32 -0.78 11.21 -4.92
C PHE A 32 -2.23 11.63 -4.67
N VAL A 33 -3.10 10.64 -4.48
CA VAL A 33 -4.51 10.84 -4.13
C VAL A 33 -4.71 10.51 -2.65
N ASP A 34 -5.22 11.46 -1.89
CA ASP A 34 -5.63 11.23 -0.50
C ASP A 34 -7.05 10.67 -0.48
N LEU A 35 -7.19 9.41 -0.06
CA LEU A 35 -8.48 8.72 0.02
C LEU A 35 -9.15 8.85 1.40
N GLY A 36 -8.67 9.74 2.24
CA GLY A 36 -9.32 10.11 3.48
C GLY A 36 -8.66 9.61 4.75
N GLY A 37 -9.31 9.90 5.87
CA GLY A 37 -8.79 9.70 7.21
C GLY A 37 -7.91 10.89 7.63
N ASP A 38 -8.56 11.94 8.17
CA ASP A 38 -7.85 13.10 8.72
C ASP A 38 -7.76 13.06 10.26
N GLY A 39 -8.32 12.00 10.86
CA GLY A 39 -8.35 11.79 12.32
C GLY A 39 -9.44 12.59 13.04
N SER A 40 -10.32 13.27 12.31
CA SER A 40 -11.40 14.10 12.89
C SER A 40 -12.58 13.28 13.39
N ASP A 41 -12.82 12.11 12.80
CA ASP A 41 -13.93 11.23 13.18
C ASP A 41 -13.43 10.10 14.09
N PRO A 42 -13.81 10.08 15.39
CA PRO A 42 -13.40 9.01 16.29
C PRO A 42 -14.06 7.66 16.00
N THR A 43 -15.03 7.60 15.11
CA THR A 43 -15.73 6.38 14.70
C THR A 43 -15.16 5.76 13.42
N ASP A 44 -14.14 6.39 12.83
CA ASP A 44 -13.47 5.86 11.65
C ASP A 44 -12.83 4.50 11.92
N ASP A 45 -13.16 3.53 11.08
CA ASP A 45 -12.61 2.17 11.15
C ASP A 45 -11.68 1.86 9.97
N TYR A 46 -10.53 1.25 10.24
CA TYR A 46 -9.52 0.93 9.22
C TYR A 46 -10.06 0.07 8.06
N PRO A 47 -11.03 -0.86 8.23
CA PRO A 47 -11.54 -1.64 7.10
C PRO A 47 -12.22 -0.79 6.03
N ASP A 48 -12.83 0.33 6.40
CA ASP A 48 -13.48 1.22 5.43
C ASP A 48 -12.47 1.90 4.52
N PHE A 49 -11.33 2.34 5.07
CA PHE A 49 -10.23 2.89 4.27
C PHE A 49 -9.54 1.82 3.42
N ALA A 50 -9.35 0.62 3.97
CA ALA A 50 -8.79 -0.51 3.24
C ALA A 50 -9.68 -0.89 2.04
N ARG A 51 -11.00 -0.94 2.22
CA ARG A 51 -11.96 -1.19 1.17
C ARG A 51 -11.94 -0.10 0.10
N ARG A 52 -11.93 1.17 0.50
CA ARG A 52 -11.88 2.32 -0.42
C ARG A 52 -10.64 2.28 -1.30
N LEU A 53 -9.47 2.07 -0.70
CA LEU A 53 -8.21 1.93 -1.44
C LEU A 53 -8.23 0.70 -2.35
N GLY A 54 -8.67 -0.45 -1.83
CA GLY A 54 -8.76 -1.69 -2.60
C GLY A 54 -9.64 -1.56 -3.83
N HIS A 55 -10.79 -0.89 -3.71
CA HIS A 55 -11.67 -0.61 -4.85
C HIS A 55 -11.00 0.33 -5.86
N ALA A 56 -10.29 1.37 -5.40
CA ALA A 56 -9.58 2.27 -6.30
C ALA A 56 -8.48 1.54 -7.11
N ILE A 57 -7.80 0.56 -6.51
CA ILE A 57 -6.84 -0.30 -7.20
C ILE A 57 -7.55 -1.25 -8.17
N ARG A 58 -8.58 -1.96 -7.71
CA ARG A 58 -9.35 -2.90 -8.54
C ARG A 58 -9.93 -2.22 -9.78
N ASP A 59 -10.42 -1.01 -9.62
CA ASP A 59 -11.08 -0.24 -10.68
C ASP A 59 -10.09 0.56 -11.56
N GLY A 60 -8.78 0.43 -11.31
CA GLY A 60 -7.71 1.05 -12.09
C GLY A 60 -7.59 2.57 -11.91
N VAL A 61 -8.18 3.12 -10.85
CA VAL A 61 -8.10 4.55 -10.51
C VAL A 61 -6.70 4.90 -10.00
N VAL A 62 -6.12 4.00 -9.21
CA VAL A 62 -4.74 4.10 -8.71
C VAL A 62 -4.00 2.80 -8.95
N GLU A 63 -2.69 2.87 -9.10
CA GLU A 63 -1.86 1.68 -9.35
C GLU A 63 -1.39 1.03 -8.06
N ARG A 64 -1.00 1.83 -7.08
CA ARG A 64 -0.51 1.38 -5.78
C ARG A 64 -1.09 2.23 -4.66
N GLY A 65 -1.07 1.69 -3.45
CA GLY A 65 -1.55 2.39 -2.28
C GLY A 65 -0.70 2.17 -1.05
N ILE A 66 -0.80 3.13 -0.14
CA ILE A 66 -0.21 3.07 1.19
C ILE A 66 -1.33 3.25 2.21
N LEU A 67 -1.53 2.25 3.06
CA LEU A 67 -2.48 2.29 4.17
C LEU A 67 -1.75 2.44 5.50
N ILE A 68 -2.21 3.36 6.31
CA ILE A 68 -1.62 3.61 7.62
C ILE A 68 -2.69 3.38 8.70
N CYS A 69 -2.39 2.53 9.68
CA CYS A 69 -3.22 2.38 10.88
C CYS A 69 -2.32 2.25 12.12
N GLY A 70 -2.82 1.79 13.24
CA GLY A 70 -2.02 1.66 14.46
C GLY A 70 -0.81 0.74 14.32
N SER A 71 -1.01 -0.48 13.82
CA SER A 71 0.05 -1.48 13.61
C SER A 71 0.33 -1.80 12.13
N GLY A 72 -0.58 -1.44 11.23
CA GLY A 72 -0.56 -1.87 9.83
C GLY A 72 -1.19 -3.25 9.60
N VAL A 73 -1.33 -4.06 10.63
CA VAL A 73 -1.78 -5.46 10.52
C VAL A 73 -3.24 -5.55 10.10
N GLY A 74 -4.15 -4.88 10.83
CA GLY A 74 -5.58 -4.90 10.50
C GLY A 74 -5.86 -4.35 9.11
N ALA A 75 -5.20 -3.26 8.73
CA ALA A 75 -5.30 -2.67 7.39
C ALA A 75 -4.86 -3.65 6.29
N SER A 76 -3.77 -4.39 6.52
CA SER A 76 -3.29 -5.43 5.61
C SER A 76 -4.30 -6.57 5.46
N VAL A 77 -4.83 -7.08 6.58
CA VAL A 77 -5.85 -8.14 6.57
C VAL A 77 -7.09 -7.71 5.79
N ALA A 78 -7.61 -6.51 6.06
CA ALA A 78 -8.80 -5.99 5.40
C ALA A 78 -8.57 -5.73 3.90
N ALA A 79 -7.45 -5.12 3.54
CA ALA A 79 -7.11 -4.82 2.15
C ALA A 79 -7.02 -6.09 1.29
N ASN A 80 -6.42 -7.16 1.83
CA ASN A 80 -6.31 -8.45 1.14
C ASN A 80 -7.65 -9.15 0.92
N LYS A 81 -8.76 -8.69 1.52
CA LYS A 81 -10.11 -9.19 1.22
C LYS A 81 -10.67 -8.62 -0.08
N VAL A 82 -10.10 -7.56 -0.62
CA VAL A 82 -10.51 -7.00 -1.91
C VAL A 82 -9.78 -7.70 -3.04
N ARG A 83 -10.53 -8.20 -4.03
CA ARG A 83 -9.96 -8.88 -5.21
C ARG A 83 -8.98 -7.97 -5.94
N GLY A 84 -7.82 -8.52 -6.31
CA GLY A 84 -6.76 -7.81 -6.99
C GLY A 84 -5.81 -7.04 -6.08
N VAL A 85 -6.06 -7.04 -4.76
CA VAL A 85 -5.17 -6.41 -3.77
C VAL A 85 -4.20 -7.44 -3.20
N ARG A 86 -2.93 -7.08 -3.21
CA ARG A 86 -1.83 -7.79 -2.52
C ARG A 86 -1.18 -6.81 -1.57
N ALA A 87 -1.56 -6.90 -0.29
CA ALA A 87 -1.13 -6.01 0.76
C ALA A 87 -0.21 -6.72 1.75
N ALA A 88 0.83 -6.03 2.22
CA ALA A 88 1.68 -6.51 3.30
C ALA A 88 2.13 -5.38 4.21
N VAL A 89 2.33 -5.70 5.50
CA VAL A 89 3.01 -4.83 6.45
C VAL A 89 4.51 -4.92 6.19
N CYS A 90 5.16 -3.82 5.82
CA CYS A 90 6.60 -3.79 5.61
C CYS A 90 7.20 -2.59 6.35
N HIS A 91 7.83 -2.85 7.50
CA HIS A 91 8.52 -1.83 8.30
C HIS A 91 10.03 -1.82 8.06
N ASP A 92 10.46 -2.44 6.96
CA ASP A 92 11.84 -2.41 6.47
C ASP A 92 11.86 -2.23 4.94
N THR A 93 12.91 -1.63 4.43
CA THR A 93 13.04 -1.30 3.01
C THR A 93 13.25 -2.52 2.13
N TYR A 94 13.86 -3.58 2.66
CA TYR A 94 14.05 -4.83 1.91
C TYR A 94 12.70 -5.46 1.59
N SER A 95 11.87 -5.69 2.61
CA SER A 95 10.54 -6.30 2.43
C SER A 95 9.63 -5.43 1.54
N ALA A 96 9.64 -4.11 1.73
CA ALA A 96 8.85 -3.18 0.92
C ALA A 96 9.21 -3.24 -0.57
N ARG A 97 10.49 -3.31 -0.91
CA ARG A 97 10.98 -3.45 -2.28
C ARG A 97 10.76 -4.86 -2.82
N GLN A 98 11.23 -5.86 -2.08
CA GLN A 98 11.18 -7.26 -2.52
C GLN A 98 9.73 -7.75 -2.70
N GLY A 99 8.79 -7.30 -1.87
CA GLY A 99 7.37 -7.61 -2.04
C GLY A 99 6.82 -7.17 -3.40
N VAL A 100 7.25 -6.01 -3.89
CA VAL A 100 6.90 -5.58 -5.26
C VAL A 100 7.63 -6.42 -6.31
N GLU A 101 8.93 -6.58 -6.18
CA GLU A 101 9.77 -7.28 -7.18
C GLU A 101 9.38 -8.74 -7.37
N HIS A 102 8.98 -9.45 -6.31
CA HIS A 102 8.72 -10.88 -6.34
C HIS A 102 7.24 -11.26 -6.31
N ASP A 103 6.39 -10.46 -5.66
CA ASP A 103 5.00 -10.81 -5.39
C ASP A 103 4.00 -9.81 -5.99
N ASP A 104 4.51 -8.82 -6.73
CA ASP A 104 3.72 -7.73 -7.30
C ASP A 104 2.82 -7.05 -6.24
N LEU A 105 3.41 -6.77 -5.08
CA LEU A 105 2.74 -6.06 -3.99
C LEU A 105 2.22 -4.72 -4.48
N ASN A 106 0.93 -4.44 -4.28
CA ASN A 106 0.31 -3.18 -4.70
C ASN A 106 -0.23 -2.33 -3.55
N VAL A 107 -0.20 -2.85 -2.32
CA VAL A 107 -0.54 -2.09 -1.10
C VAL A 107 0.53 -2.32 -0.03
N LEU A 108 1.20 -1.23 0.36
CA LEU A 108 2.07 -1.18 1.53
C LEU A 108 1.22 -0.78 2.74
N THR A 109 1.30 -1.52 3.85
CA THR A 109 0.67 -1.10 5.09
C THR A 109 1.69 -0.77 6.15
N LEU A 110 1.46 0.30 6.89
CA LEU A 110 2.35 0.84 7.92
C LEU A 110 1.61 1.05 9.24
N GLY A 111 2.31 0.85 10.33
CA GLY A 111 1.80 1.11 11.68
C GLY A 111 2.35 2.41 12.26
N ALA A 112 1.50 3.42 12.43
CA ALA A 112 1.90 4.72 12.98
C ALA A 112 2.39 4.65 14.44
N ARG A 113 2.06 3.55 15.14
CA ARG A 113 2.56 3.27 16.51
C ARG A 113 3.83 2.41 16.51
N VAL A 114 4.28 1.94 15.36
CA VAL A 114 5.40 1.00 15.21
C VAL A 114 6.60 1.67 14.56
N ILE A 115 6.36 2.49 13.52
CA ILE A 115 7.41 3.07 12.69
C ILE A 115 7.36 4.60 12.75
N GLY A 116 8.54 5.21 12.85
CA GLY A 116 8.69 6.66 12.78
C GLY A 116 8.64 7.22 11.34
N PRO A 117 8.55 8.54 11.18
CA PRO A 117 8.41 9.16 9.85
C PRO A 117 9.58 8.88 8.90
N GLU A 118 10.81 8.88 9.40
CA GLU A 118 11.99 8.63 8.55
C GLU A 118 11.98 7.22 7.93
N PRO A 119 11.96 6.12 8.73
CA PRO A 119 11.91 4.79 8.16
C PRO A 119 10.61 4.52 7.39
N ALA A 120 9.48 5.12 7.76
CA ALA A 120 8.24 5.01 7.00
C ALA A 120 8.38 5.61 5.59
N CYS A 121 9.03 6.77 5.47
CA CYS A 121 9.31 7.39 4.18
C CYS A 121 10.26 6.53 3.34
N GLU A 122 11.31 5.97 3.93
CA GLU A 122 12.25 5.07 3.24
C GLU A 122 11.54 3.80 2.72
N CYS A 123 10.67 3.20 3.53
CA CYS A 123 9.86 2.06 3.09
C CYS A 123 8.91 2.42 1.95
N ALA A 124 8.24 3.57 2.03
CA ALA A 124 7.35 4.06 0.99
C ALA A 124 8.10 4.33 -0.33
N LEU A 125 9.28 4.95 -0.26
CA LEU A 125 10.13 5.18 -1.43
C LEU A 125 10.60 3.87 -2.06
N ALA A 126 11.05 2.91 -1.26
CA ALA A 126 11.47 1.59 -1.74
C ALA A 126 10.32 0.84 -2.43
N PHE A 127 9.12 0.89 -1.85
CA PHE A 127 7.90 0.31 -2.41
C PHE A 127 7.49 0.97 -3.74
N LEU A 128 7.52 2.29 -3.81
CA LEU A 128 7.09 3.04 -5.00
C LEU A 128 8.08 2.96 -6.16
N ALA A 129 9.38 2.87 -5.86
CA ALA A 129 10.43 2.77 -6.86
C ALA A 129 10.59 1.37 -7.48
N ALA A 130 10.16 0.33 -6.77
CA ALA A 130 10.30 -1.04 -7.20
C ALA A 130 9.37 -1.39 -8.37
N THR A 131 9.78 -2.36 -9.16
CA THR A 131 9.00 -2.89 -10.30
C THR A 131 8.98 -4.41 -10.22
N PHE A 132 7.84 -5.02 -10.54
CA PHE A 132 7.75 -6.48 -10.61
C PHE A 132 8.78 -7.03 -11.59
N SER A 133 9.55 -8.04 -11.16
CA SER A 133 10.69 -8.54 -11.93
C SER A 133 10.30 -9.22 -13.23
N GLY A 134 9.11 -9.83 -13.27
CA GLY A 134 8.66 -10.64 -14.41
C GLY A 134 9.46 -11.94 -14.62
N GLU A 135 10.39 -12.28 -13.71
CA GLU A 135 11.11 -13.55 -13.80
C GLU A 135 10.15 -14.73 -13.73
N GLU A 136 10.42 -15.78 -14.50
CA GLU A 136 9.55 -16.97 -14.60
C GLU A 136 9.17 -17.56 -13.24
N ARG A 137 10.12 -17.64 -12.32
CA ARG A 137 9.87 -18.16 -10.96
C ARG A 137 8.91 -17.28 -10.16
N HIS A 138 8.99 -15.95 -10.31
CA HIS A 138 8.12 -15.00 -9.61
C HIS A 138 6.73 -14.98 -10.26
N LEU A 139 6.67 -14.96 -11.58
CA LEU A 139 5.41 -15.03 -12.33
C LEU A 139 4.63 -16.31 -12.02
N ARG A 140 5.32 -17.47 -11.99
CA ARG A 140 4.71 -18.74 -11.63
C ARG A 140 4.08 -18.72 -10.22
N ARG A 141 4.78 -18.13 -9.24
CA ARG A 141 4.29 -18.00 -7.86
C ARG A 141 3.12 -17.04 -7.77
N LEU A 142 3.23 -15.88 -8.39
CA LEU A 142 2.14 -14.91 -8.45
C LEU A 142 0.88 -15.52 -9.07
N ASN A 143 0.99 -16.25 -10.16
CA ASN A 143 -0.14 -16.93 -10.80
C ASN A 143 -0.83 -17.93 -9.85
N LYS A 144 -0.08 -18.60 -8.98
CA LYS A 144 -0.67 -19.48 -7.95
C LYS A 144 -1.45 -18.70 -6.89
N VAL A 145 -0.94 -17.53 -6.47
CA VAL A 145 -1.67 -16.64 -5.55
C VAL A 145 -2.97 -16.14 -6.18
N LEU A 146 -2.92 -15.75 -7.45
CA LEU A 146 -4.12 -15.32 -8.19
C LEU A 146 -5.13 -16.46 -8.39
N ALA A 147 -4.65 -17.70 -8.58
CA ALA A 147 -5.52 -18.87 -8.66
C ALA A 147 -6.26 -19.11 -7.33
N ILE A 148 -5.55 -19.06 -6.20
CA ILE A 148 -6.17 -19.15 -4.87
C ILE A 148 -7.26 -18.08 -4.70
N GLU A 149 -6.95 -16.84 -5.07
CA GLU A 149 -7.95 -15.77 -5.00
C GLU A 149 -9.19 -16.05 -5.85
N ALA A 150 -9.03 -16.61 -7.03
CA ALA A 150 -10.14 -16.92 -7.94
C ALA A 150 -10.99 -18.09 -7.44
N GLU A 151 -10.38 -19.07 -6.77
CA GLU A 151 -11.07 -20.26 -6.24
C GLU A 151 -11.87 -19.98 -4.97
N GLU A 152 -11.38 -19.08 -4.12
CA GLU A 152 -11.96 -18.81 -2.80
C GLU A 152 -12.97 -17.65 -2.76
N ARG A 153 -13.23 -17.00 -3.90
CA ARG A 153 -14.08 -15.79 -3.95
C ARG A 153 -15.12 -15.83 -5.08
#